data_fc1958fa2d8f31d31efc58eff68f2d2e
#
_entry.id   fc1958fa2d8f31d31efc58eff68f2d2e
#
_cell.length_a   1.000
_cell.length_b   1.000
_cell.length_c   1.000
_cell.angle_alpha   90.00
_cell.angle_beta   90.00
_cell.angle_gamma   90.00
#
_symmetry.space_group_name_H-M   'P 1'
#
loop_
_entity.id
_entity.type
_entity.pdbx_description
1 polymer ?
#
loop_
_entity_poly.entity_id
_entity_poly.type
_entity_poly.pdbx_seq_one_letter_code
_entity_poly.pdbx_strand_id
1 'polypeptide(L)'
;MIKLIVSDLDGTLLNSKQQISDRTLRAIKQIQRKGLRLLINTEQNYFDAKKLLDAYDISCDIACFGGSCIFDTSGDQLHASYIPTKRIPEMLRIFGSCRTFYEIHSTRGLCVLGSKEGYANYLSSEVVPALREEFPSQTLDEESYICERLENAHFYDNGQLLLSENPQIIKITTQSLDQQKLEQLTNSLHTQVPHFAVSHQSPYRLDITAVNALKGAAVHFYTEKYQISLKDTMVIGDSENDYSMLGLPYICLLYTSDAADDRISV
;
A
#
# COMPACT_ATOMS: atom_id res chain seq x y z
N MET A 1 24.98 -14.56 -7.20
CA MET A 1 24.27 -14.20 -8.47
C MET A 1 22.85 -13.83 -8.10
N ILE A 2 22.28 -12.74 -8.62
CA ILE A 2 20.92 -12.32 -8.28
C ILE A 2 19.91 -13.40 -8.71
N LYS A 3 18.98 -13.72 -7.81
CA LYS A 3 17.91 -14.70 -7.98
C LYS A 3 16.52 -14.10 -7.79
N LEU A 4 16.44 -13.00 -7.01
CA LEU A 4 15.22 -12.29 -6.69
C LEU A 4 15.41 -10.79 -6.94
N ILE A 5 14.43 -10.19 -7.59
CA ILE A 5 14.29 -8.73 -7.69
C ILE A 5 12.98 -8.37 -6.99
N VAL A 6 13.08 -7.47 -6.02
CA VAL A 6 11.93 -6.87 -5.33
C VAL A 6 11.85 -5.41 -5.75
N SER A 7 10.70 -4.98 -6.20
CA SER A 7 10.52 -3.60 -6.62
C SER A 7 9.25 -3.03 -6.04
N ASP A 8 9.34 -1.80 -5.55
CA ASP A 8 8.16 -0.97 -5.38
C ASP A 8 7.54 -0.66 -6.75
N LEU A 9 6.30 -0.18 -6.74
CA LEU A 9 5.50 0.07 -7.93
C LEU A 9 5.40 1.57 -8.23
N ASP A 10 4.77 2.34 -7.33
CA ASP A 10 4.50 3.76 -7.50
C ASP A 10 5.79 4.58 -7.29
N GLY A 11 6.16 5.44 -8.24
CA GLY A 11 7.42 6.19 -8.19
C GLY A 11 8.68 5.37 -8.56
N THR A 12 8.58 4.05 -8.63
CA THR A 12 9.70 3.15 -8.91
C THR A 12 9.58 2.47 -10.28
N LEU A 13 8.60 1.58 -10.49
CA LEU A 13 8.34 0.97 -11.79
C LEU A 13 7.43 1.82 -12.66
N LEU A 14 6.54 2.58 -12.03
CA LEU A 14 5.63 3.51 -12.69
C LEU A 14 6.30 4.89 -12.82
N ASN A 15 6.18 5.49 -13.99
CA ASN A 15 6.55 6.87 -14.22
C ASN A 15 5.49 7.85 -13.67
N SER A 16 5.73 9.16 -13.80
CA SER A 16 4.82 10.23 -13.38
C SER A 16 3.42 10.17 -14.01
N LYS A 17 3.25 9.40 -15.10
CA LYS A 17 1.96 9.16 -15.77
C LYS A 17 1.29 7.86 -15.31
N GLN A 18 1.80 7.23 -14.25
CA GLN A 18 1.32 5.93 -13.76
C GLN A 18 1.40 4.82 -14.82
N GLN A 19 2.47 4.81 -15.61
CA GLN A 19 2.69 3.86 -16.69
C GLN A 19 4.05 3.19 -16.57
N ILE A 20 4.13 1.93 -16.96
CA ILE A 20 5.40 1.21 -17.10
C ILE A 20 6.01 1.60 -18.45
N SER A 21 7.21 2.17 -18.45
CA SER A 21 7.89 2.56 -19.68
C SER A 21 8.30 1.32 -20.51
N ASP A 22 8.43 1.47 -21.85
CA ASP A 22 8.91 0.39 -22.71
C ASP A 22 10.29 -0.15 -22.29
N ARG A 23 11.15 0.71 -21.75
CA ARG A 23 12.47 0.31 -21.23
C ARG A 23 12.32 -0.58 -20.01
N THR A 24 11.50 -0.17 -19.04
CA THR A 24 11.19 -0.92 -17.83
C THR A 24 10.54 -2.26 -18.19
N LEU A 25 9.56 -2.26 -19.10
CA LEU A 25 8.88 -3.47 -19.55
C LEU A 25 9.86 -4.47 -20.19
N ARG A 26 10.76 -3.98 -21.06
CA ARG A 26 11.81 -4.84 -21.65
C ARG A 26 12.72 -5.46 -20.59
N ALA A 27 13.11 -4.69 -19.56
CA ALA A 27 13.91 -5.20 -18.44
C ALA A 27 13.17 -6.29 -17.66
N ILE A 28 11.89 -6.07 -17.33
CA ILE A 28 11.05 -7.06 -16.66
C ILE A 28 10.93 -8.35 -17.48
N LYS A 29 10.67 -8.24 -18.77
CA LYS A 29 10.62 -9.42 -19.66
C LYS A 29 11.96 -10.17 -19.73
N GLN A 30 13.09 -9.47 -19.63
CA GLN A 30 14.42 -10.13 -19.54
C GLN A 30 14.61 -10.86 -18.19
N ILE A 31 14.17 -10.27 -17.08
CA ILE A 31 14.17 -10.91 -15.76
C ILE A 31 13.39 -12.23 -15.81
N GLN A 32 12.17 -12.20 -16.36
CA GLN A 32 11.32 -13.38 -16.50
C GLN A 32 11.95 -14.45 -17.38
N ARG A 33 12.52 -14.06 -18.56
CA ARG A 33 13.21 -15.00 -19.46
C ARG A 33 14.43 -15.68 -18.84
N LYS A 34 15.12 -15.01 -17.92
CA LYS A 34 16.26 -15.57 -17.18
C LYS A 34 15.84 -16.45 -16.01
N GLY A 35 14.55 -16.62 -15.77
CA GLY A 35 14.03 -17.40 -14.65
C GLY A 35 14.29 -16.76 -13.27
N LEU A 36 14.58 -15.45 -13.23
CA LEU A 36 14.71 -14.72 -11.98
C LEU A 36 13.30 -14.47 -11.42
N ARG A 37 13.17 -14.56 -10.10
CA ARG A 37 11.91 -14.19 -9.44
C ARG A 37 11.76 -12.68 -9.40
N LEU A 38 10.53 -12.21 -9.61
CA LEU A 38 10.12 -10.83 -9.42
C LEU A 38 9.04 -10.81 -8.34
N LEU A 39 9.23 -9.98 -7.33
CA LEU A 39 8.22 -9.64 -6.33
C LEU A 39 7.93 -8.13 -6.44
N ILE A 40 6.70 -7.78 -6.73
CA ILE A 40 6.23 -6.40 -6.56
C ILE A 40 5.85 -6.20 -5.10
N ASN A 41 6.29 -5.09 -4.49
CA ASN A 41 6.08 -4.80 -3.07
C ASN A 41 5.53 -3.38 -2.91
N THR A 42 4.20 -3.26 -2.92
CA THR A 42 3.48 -1.98 -3.09
C THR A 42 2.51 -1.67 -1.95
N GLU A 43 2.16 -0.40 -1.80
CA GLU A 43 1.07 0.04 -0.92
C GLU A 43 -0.33 -0.22 -1.51
N GLN A 44 -0.42 -0.47 -2.80
CA GLN A 44 -1.68 -0.77 -3.46
C GLN A 44 -2.30 -2.07 -2.91
N ASN A 45 -3.61 -2.24 -3.09
CA ASN A 45 -4.27 -3.52 -2.86
C ASN A 45 -3.94 -4.52 -3.98
N TYR A 46 -4.20 -5.80 -3.72
CA TYR A 46 -3.88 -6.86 -4.68
C TYR A 46 -4.57 -6.69 -6.03
N PHE A 47 -5.85 -6.31 -6.03
CA PHE A 47 -6.63 -6.24 -7.28
C PHE A 47 -6.16 -5.10 -8.18
N ASP A 48 -5.86 -3.94 -7.62
CA ASP A 48 -5.36 -2.79 -8.38
C ASP A 48 -3.96 -3.06 -8.95
N ALA A 49 -3.04 -3.55 -8.11
CA ALA A 49 -1.70 -3.93 -8.55
C ALA A 49 -1.74 -5.03 -9.63
N LYS A 50 -2.57 -6.07 -9.44
CA LYS A 50 -2.73 -7.17 -10.38
C LYS A 50 -3.30 -6.68 -11.72
N LYS A 51 -4.37 -5.88 -11.69
CA LYS A 51 -4.99 -5.29 -12.89
C LYS A 51 -3.99 -4.48 -13.71
N LEU A 52 -3.17 -3.68 -13.02
CA LEU A 52 -2.13 -2.88 -13.68
C LEU A 52 -1.07 -3.79 -14.32
N LEU A 53 -0.54 -4.76 -13.59
CA LEU A 53 0.50 -5.66 -14.11
C LEU A 53 0.00 -6.53 -15.28
N ASP A 54 -1.26 -6.98 -15.22
CA ASP A 54 -1.90 -7.75 -16.28
C ASP A 54 -2.02 -6.95 -17.58
N ALA A 55 -2.27 -5.63 -17.49
CA ALA A 55 -2.33 -4.76 -18.67
C ALA A 55 -1.01 -4.72 -19.45
N TYR A 56 0.13 -5.05 -18.80
CA TYR A 56 1.45 -5.16 -19.40
C TYR A 56 1.93 -6.61 -19.59
N ASP A 57 1.04 -7.59 -19.38
CA ASP A 57 1.38 -9.02 -19.44
C ASP A 57 2.58 -9.36 -18.53
N ILE A 58 2.57 -8.82 -17.29
CA ILE A 58 3.57 -9.09 -16.27
C ILE A 58 2.98 -10.06 -15.24
N SER A 59 3.54 -11.28 -15.19
CA SER A 59 3.18 -12.28 -14.19
C SER A 59 4.26 -12.34 -13.12
N CYS A 60 3.93 -11.98 -11.89
CA CYS A 60 4.84 -12.03 -10.74
C CYS A 60 4.05 -12.17 -9.44
N ASP A 61 4.76 -12.48 -8.37
CA ASP A 61 4.19 -12.46 -7.02
C ASP A 61 4.04 -11.00 -6.55
N ILE A 62 3.03 -10.73 -5.72
CA ILE A 62 2.69 -9.37 -5.27
C ILE A 62 2.60 -9.35 -3.75
N ALA A 63 3.46 -8.55 -3.11
CA ALA A 63 3.29 -8.09 -1.75
C ALA A 63 2.53 -6.76 -1.79
N CYS A 64 1.38 -6.71 -1.18
CA CYS A 64 0.44 -5.58 -1.22
C CYS A 64 0.17 -5.02 0.18
N PHE A 65 -0.49 -3.85 0.24
CA PHE A 65 -0.76 -3.14 1.50
C PHE A 65 0.51 -2.92 2.34
N GLY A 66 1.61 -2.47 1.69
CA GLY A 66 2.88 -2.21 2.37
C GLY A 66 3.56 -3.47 2.93
N GLY A 67 3.32 -4.64 2.34
CA GLY A 67 3.85 -5.92 2.79
C GLY A 67 2.95 -6.68 3.75
N SER A 68 1.74 -6.19 4.02
CA SER A 68 0.77 -6.87 4.88
C SER A 68 0.31 -8.21 4.33
N CYS A 69 0.18 -8.34 3.01
CA CYS A 69 -0.25 -9.57 2.35
C CYS A 69 0.66 -9.90 1.17
N ILE A 70 0.91 -11.17 0.94
CA ILE A 70 1.67 -11.64 -0.23
C ILE A 70 0.83 -12.68 -0.97
N PHE A 71 0.68 -12.48 -2.28
CA PHE A 71 -0.02 -13.38 -3.18
C PHE A 71 0.94 -13.88 -4.25
N ASP A 72 0.79 -15.13 -4.64
CA ASP A 72 1.54 -15.69 -5.76
C ASP A 72 0.89 -15.37 -7.12
N THR A 73 1.55 -15.83 -8.19
CA THR A 73 1.07 -15.64 -9.57
C THR A 73 -0.29 -16.28 -9.85
N SER A 74 -0.71 -17.26 -9.04
CA SER A 74 -2.03 -17.92 -9.14
C SER A 74 -3.12 -17.16 -8.39
N GLY A 75 -2.74 -16.17 -7.57
CA GLY A 75 -3.63 -15.44 -6.69
C GLY A 75 -3.84 -16.11 -5.32
N ASP A 76 -3.05 -17.15 -5.02
CA ASP A 76 -3.10 -17.79 -3.71
C ASP A 76 -2.33 -16.96 -2.67
N GLN A 77 -2.96 -16.74 -1.50
CA GLN A 77 -2.34 -15.97 -0.43
C GLN A 77 -1.22 -16.76 0.25
N LEU A 78 0.01 -16.32 0.11
CA LEU A 78 1.18 -16.94 0.72
C LEU A 78 1.42 -16.50 2.16
N HIS A 79 1.07 -15.24 2.48
CA HIS A 79 1.29 -14.61 3.78
C HIS A 79 0.27 -13.52 4.04
N ALA A 80 -0.05 -13.30 5.32
CA ALA A 80 -0.75 -12.10 5.77
C ALA A 80 -0.39 -11.74 7.21
N SER A 81 -0.27 -10.44 7.45
CA SER A 81 -0.13 -9.82 8.78
C SER A 81 -1.36 -8.96 9.04
N TYR A 82 -2.20 -9.38 9.97
CA TYR A 82 -3.44 -8.69 10.30
C TYR A 82 -3.30 -7.86 11.58
N ILE A 83 -4.02 -6.74 11.62
CA ILE A 83 -4.20 -5.96 12.84
C ILE A 83 -4.96 -6.82 13.87
N PRO A 84 -4.45 -6.99 15.10
CA PRO A 84 -5.15 -7.77 16.12
C PRO A 84 -6.53 -7.19 16.43
N THR A 85 -7.60 -7.95 16.13
CA THR A 85 -9.01 -7.53 16.19
C THR A 85 -9.40 -6.97 17.56
N LYS A 86 -8.83 -7.52 18.64
CA LYS A 86 -9.06 -7.04 20.03
C LYS A 86 -8.62 -5.59 20.29
N ARG A 87 -7.75 -5.04 19.43
CA ARG A 87 -7.24 -3.66 19.53
C ARG A 87 -8.06 -2.64 18.72
N ILE A 88 -8.90 -3.12 17.82
CA ILE A 88 -9.69 -2.24 16.96
C ILE A 88 -10.58 -1.28 17.73
N PRO A 89 -11.33 -1.68 18.78
CA PRO A 89 -12.17 -0.74 19.52
C PRO A 89 -11.39 0.46 20.09
N GLU A 90 -10.15 0.24 20.55
CA GLU A 90 -9.29 1.28 21.07
C GLU A 90 -8.86 2.27 19.96
N MET A 91 -8.48 1.75 18.80
CA MET A 91 -8.15 2.57 17.64
C MET A 91 -9.35 3.40 17.16
N LEU A 92 -10.52 2.78 17.03
CA LEU A 92 -11.75 3.48 16.62
C LEU A 92 -12.11 4.63 17.56
N ARG A 93 -11.88 4.47 18.87
CA ARG A 93 -12.07 5.53 19.85
C ARG A 93 -11.13 6.72 19.62
N ILE A 94 -9.86 6.45 19.27
CA ILE A 94 -8.88 7.50 18.94
C ILE A 94 -9.31 8.27 17.70
N PHE A 95 -9.71 7.58 16.63
CA PHE A 95 -10.23 8.23 15.42
C PHE A 95 -11.44 9.12 15.74
N GLY A 96 -12.38 8.62 16.54
CA GLY A 96 -13.54 9.38 16.99
C GLY A 96 -13.16 10.62 17.79
N SER A 97 -12.17 10.54 18.69
CA SER A 97 -11.70 11.69 19.48
C SER A 97 -11.02 12.75 18.62
N CYS A 98 -10.32 12.35 17.57
CA CYS A 98 -9.70 13.24 16.59
C CYS A 98 -10.67 13.72 15.50
N ARG A 99 -11.92 13.26 15.51
CA ARG A 99 -12.93 13.54 14.48
C ARG A 99 -12.43 13.28 13.06
N THR A 100 -11.69 12.18 12.91
CA THR A 100 -11.08 11.79 11.63
C THR A 100 -11.88 10.64 11.03
N PHE A 101 -12.26 10.78 9.78
CA PHE A 101 -12.83 9.68 9.00
C PHE A 101 -11.74 8.71 8.60
N TYR A 102 -12.09 7.45 8.37
CA TYR A 102 -11.13 6.39 8.03
C TYR A 102 -11.80 5.27 7.25
N GLU A 103 -10.99 4.55 6.52
CA GLU A 103 -11.33 3.36 5.75
C GLU A 103 -10.66 2.14 6.38
N ILE A 104 -11.38 1.02 6.46
CA ILE A 104 -10.87 -0.24 7.00
C ILE A 104 -10.76 -1.25 5.85
N HIS A 105 -9.54 -1.63 5.50
CA HIS A 105 -9.27 -2.68 4.52
C HIS A 105 -9.20 -4.02 5.23
N SER A 106 -10.00 -4.96 4.79
CA SER A 106 -10.13 -6.29 5.41
C SER A 106 -10.20 -7.40 4.37
N THR A 107 -10.23 -8.65 4.81
CA THR A 107 -10.48 -9.81 3.95
C THR A 107 -11.88 -9.83 3.34
N ARG A 108 -12.78 -8.94 3.76
CA ARG A 108 -14.11 -8.71 3.18
C ARG A 108 -14.14 -7.54 2.19
N GLY A 109 -13.00 -6.93 1.93
CA GLY A 109 -12.90 -5.72 1.12
C GLY A 109 -12.82 -4.45 1.95
N LEU A 110 -13.22 -3.33 1.36
CA LEU A 110 -13.27 -2.02 1.99
C LEU A 110 -14.49 -1.93 2.91
N CYS A 111 -14.26 -1.66 4.18
CA CYS A 111 -15.29 -1.48 5.19
C CYS A 111 -15.30 -0.03 5.67
N VAL A 112 -16.49 0.55 5.80
CA VAL A 112 -16.70 1.93 6.22
C VAL A 112 -17.68 1.95 7.40
N LEU A 113 -17.33 2.66 8.47
CA LEU A 113 -18.24 2.88 9.60
C LEU A 113 -19.00 4.18 9.40
N GLY A 114 -20.32 4.09 9.22
CA GLY A 114 -21.21 5.21 8.99
C GLY A 114 -22.06 5.07 7.73
N SER A 115 -22.70 6.19 7.33
CA SER A 115 -23.58 6.20 6.17
C SER A 115 -22.83 6.34 4.85
N LYS A 116 -23.46 5.88 3.77
CA LYS A 116 -22.99 6.08 2.39
C LYS A 116 -22.82 7.57 2.05
N GLU A 117 -23.73 8.41 2.51
CA GLU A 117 -23.67 9.87 2.33
C GLU A 117 -22.48 10.48 3.07
N GLY A 118 -22.25 10.08 4.33
CA GLY A 118 -21.08 10.53 5.13
C GLY A 118 -19.75 10.15 4.48
N TYR A 119 -19.68 8.96 3.89
CA TYR A 119 -18.49 8.53 3.16
C TYR A 119 -18.31 9.31 1.84
N ALA A 120 -19.37 9.54 1.08
CA ALA A 120 -19.31 10.38 -0.13
C ALA A 120 -18.79 11.79 0.20
N ASN A 121 -19.29 12.39 1.28
CA ASN A 121 -18.83 13.70 1.75
C ASN A 121 -17.34 13.68 2.14
N TYR A 122 -16.88 12.63 2.84
CA TYR A 122 -15.45 12.47 3.16
C TYR A 122 -14.60 12.35 1.89
N LEU A 123 -15.01 11.56 0.92
CA LEU A 123 -14.30 11.41 -0.35
C LEU A 123 -14.18 12.74 -1.09
N SER A 124 -15.26 13.49 -1.21
CA SER A 124 -15.28 14.77 -1.94
C SER A 124 -14.56 15.91 -1.21
N SER A 125 -14.62 15.96 0.13
CA SER A 125 -14.07 17.07 0.90
C SER A 125 -12.62 16.88 1.37
N GLU A 126 -12.18 15.63 1.52
CA GLU A 126 -10.84 15.33 2.07
C GLU A 126 -10.00 14.50 1.08
N VAL A 127 -10.52 13.38 0.56
CA VAL A 127 -9.72 12.43 -0.22
C VAL A 127 -9.41 12.96 -1.62
N VAL A 128 -10.41 13.38 -2.37
CA VAL A 128 -10.23 13.90 -3.74
C VAL A 128 -9.33 15.15 -3.76
N PRO A 129 -9.51 16.14 -2.87
CA PRO A 129 -8.59 17.27 -2.80
C PRO A 129 -7.16 16.85 -2.43
N ALA A 130 -6.98 15.92 -1.49
CA ALA A 130 -5.66 15.41 -1.12
C ALA A 130 -4.95 14.72 -2.30
N LEU A 131 -5.68 13.90 -3.07
CA LEU A 131 -5.15 13.24 -4.27
C LEU A 131 -4.75 14.25 -5.36
N ARG A 132 -5.49 15.34 -5.51
CA ARG A 132 -5.14 16.41 -6.47
C ARG A 132 -3.87 17.16 -6.06
N GLU A 133 -3.66 17.39 -4.77
CA GLU A 133 -2.41 17.97 -4.25
C GLU A 133 -1.23 17.01 -4.41
N GLU A 134 -1.43 15.73 -4.16
CA GLU A 134 -0.40 14.71 -4.25
C GLU A 134 -0.01 14.42 -5.71
N PHE A 135 -1.00 14.41 -6.63
CA PHE A 135 -0.81 14.08 -8.04
C PHE A 135 -1.35 15.17 -8.98
N PRO A 136 -0.77 16.39 -8.99
CA PRO A 136 -1.32 17.53 -9.72
C PRO A 136 -1.35 17.37 -11.24
N SER A 137 -0.56 16.44 -11.78
CA SER A 137 -0.55 16.14 -13.22
C SER A 137 -1.58 15.10 -13.65
N GLN A 138 -2.28 14.45 -12.69
CA GLN A 138 -3.29 13.45 -12.99
C GLN A 138 -4.67 14.08 -13.12
N THR A 139 -5.39 13.69 -14.18
CA THR A 139 -6.81 14.05 -14.32
C THR A 139 -7.64 13.03 -13.55
N LEU A 140 -8.14 13.41 -12.38
CA LEU A 140 -9.05 12.61 -11.59
C LEU A 140 -10.49 12.95 -11.94
N ASP A 141 -11.24 11.99 -12.49
CA ASP A 141 -12.69 12.06 -12.62
C ASP A 141 -13.31 11.79 -11.24
N GLU A 142 -13.65 12.87 -10.55
CA GLU A 142 -14.16 12.83 -9.18
C GLU A 142 -15.45 12.00 -9.04
N GLU A 143 -16.39 12.17 -9.97
CA GLU A 143 -17.67 11.46 -9.93
C GLU A 143 -17.47 9.96 -10.09
N SER A 144 -16.69 9.56 -11.08
CA SER A 144 -16.36 8.15 -11.32
C SER A 144 -15.62 7.55 -10.14
N TYR A 145 -14.63 8.26 -9.58
CA TYR A 145 -13.86 7.80 -8.41
C TYR A 145 -14.75 7.57 -7.19
N ILE A 146 -15.61 8.54 -6.86
CA ILE A 146 -16.52 8.44 -5.71
C ILE A 146 -17.53 7.30 -5.93
N CYS A 147 -18.14 7.18 -7.12
CA CYS A 147 -19.08 6.11 -7.42
C CYS A 147 -18.43 4.73 -7.25
N GLU A 148 -17.24 4.50 -7.80
CA GLU A 148 -16.51 3.24 -7.68
C GLU A 148 -16.23 2.89 -6.21
N ARG A 149 -15.80 3.87 -5.39
CA ARG A 149 -15.54 3.65 -3.97
C ARG A 149 -16.82 3.32 -3.19
N LEU A 150 -17.93 3.98 -3.49
CA LEU A 150 -19.23 3.74 -2.86
C LEU A 150 -19.82 2.37 -3.22
N GLU A 151 -19.57 1.88 -4.42
CA GLU A 151 -20.03 0.56 -4.89
C GLU A 151 -19.23 -0.58 -4.26
N ASN A 152 -17.93 -0.37 -4.05
CA ASN A 152 -17.02 -1.38 -3.51
C ASN A 152 -16.93 -1.39 -1.98
N ALA A 153 -17.57 -0.44 -1.29
CA ALA A 153 -17.53 -0.34 0.17
C ALA A 153 -18.68 -1.10 0.85
N HIS A 154 -18.34 -1.81 1.93
CA HIS A 154 -19.29 -2.41 2.85
C HIS A 154 -19.53 -1.47 4.02
N PHE A 155 -20.79 -1.08 4.24
CA PHE A 155 -21.17 -0.10 5.25
C PHE A 155 -21.66 -0.78 6.53
N TYR A 156 -21.18 -0.28 7.68
CA TYR A 156 -21.55 -0.75 9.01
C TYR A 156 -21.95 0.45 9.88
N ASP A 157 -23.03 0.33 10.64
CA ASP A 157 -23.50 1.41 11.53
C ASP A 157 -22.47 1.71 12.62
N ASN A 158 -21.72 0.70 13.06
CA ASN A 158 -20.70 0.85 14.09
C ASN A 158 -19.65 -0.28 14.03
N GLY A 159 -18.56 -0.09 14.78
CA GLY A 159 -17.47 -1.06 14.85
C GLY A 159 -17.84 -2.41 15.47
N GLN A 160 -18.87 -2.48 16.32
CA GLN A 160 -19.31 -3.74 16.92
C GLN A 160 -19.93 -4.67 15.86
N LEU A 161 -20.74 -4.11 14.96
CA LEU A 161 -21.31 -4.85 13.84
C LEU A 161 -20.23 -5.39 12.92
N LEU A 162 -19.27 -4.54 12.53
CA LEU A 162 -18.11 -4.99 11.75
C LEU A 162 -17.39 -6.15 12.45
N LEU A 163 -17.03 -5.98 13.72
CA LEU A 163 -16.26 -6.98 14.46
C LEU A 163 -17.04 -8.28 14.73
N SER A 164 -18.37 -8.22 14.78
CA SER A 164 -19.21 -9.43 14.95
C SER A 164 -19.10 -10.41 13.79
N GLU A 165 -18.72 -9.92 12.61
CA GLU A 165 -18.45 -10.73 11.42
C GLU A 165 -17.05 -11.34 11.39
N ASN A 166 -16.22 -11.05 12.41
CA ASN A 166 -14.84 -11.53 12.57
C ASN A 166 -13.96 -11.31 11.32
N PRO A 167 -13.92 -10.10 10.74
CA PRO A 167 -13.05 -9.82 9.60
C PRO A 167 -11.59 -9.81 10.03
N GLN A 168 -10.71 -10.27 9.15
CA GLN A 168 -9.28 -10.03 9.32
C GLN A 168 -8.95 -8.63 8.77
N ILE A 169 -8.50 -7.71 9.62
CA ILE A 169 -8.22 -6.33 9.25
C ILE A 169 -6.76 -6.21 8.83
N ILE A 170 -6.56 -5.75 7.62
CA ILE A 170 -5.25 -5.63 6.97
C ILE A 170 -4.65 -4.26 7.25
N LYS A 171 -5.42 -3.21 7.00
CA LYS A 171 -4.98 -1.81 7.07
C LYS A 171 -6.15 -0.89 7.42
N ILE A 172 -5.86 0.19 8.14
CA ILE A 172 -6.77 1.33 8.31
C ILE A 172 -6.09 2.53 7.68
N THR A 173 -6.82 3.24 6.81
CA THR A 173 -6.32 4.40 6.08
C THR A 173 -7.16 5.63 6.41
N THR A 174 -6.52 6.77 6.56
CA THR A 174 -7.19 8.08 6.57
C THR A 174 -6.44 9.08 5.72
N GLN A 175 -7.20 9.99 5.11
CA GLN A 175 -6.66 11.09 4.31
C GLN A 175 -7.29 12.39 4.76
N SER A 176 -6.51 13.48 4.76
CA SER A 176 -6.98 14.82 5.07
C SER A 176 -6.00 15.86 4.55
N LEU A 177 -6.50 17.00 4.09
CA LEU A 177 -5.69 18.20 3.81
C LEU A 177 -5.18 18.85 5.10
N ASP A 178 -5.82 18.60 6.23
CA ASP A 178 -5.40 19.09 7.55
C ASP A 178 -4.26 18.23 8.11
N GLN A 179 -3.02 18.60 7.77
CA GLN A 179 -1.82 17.91 8.22
C GLN A 179 -1.68 17.93 9.75
N GLN A 180 -2.11 19.01 10.43
CA GLN A 180 -2.06 19.09 11.89
C GLN A 180 -2.98 18.05 12.53
N LYS A 181 -4.14 17.81 11.94
CA LYS A 181 -5.08 16.76 12.35
C LYS A 181 -4.45 15.37 12.21
N LEU A 182 -3.74 15.10 11.10
CA LEU A 182 -3.02 13.84 10.90
C LEU A 182 -1.87 13.66 11.90
N GLU A 183 -1.10 14.72 12.20
CA GLU A 183 -0.06 14.68 13.22
C GLU A 183 -0.61 14.41 14.62
N GLN A 184 -1.72 15.06 15.01
CA GLN A 184 -2.39 14.81 16.29
C GLN A 184 -2.87 13.37 16.40
N LEU A 185 -3.44 12.83 15.33
CA LEU A 185 -3.85 11.42 15.24
C LEU A 185 -2.65 10.49 15.40
N THR A 186 -1.56 10.75 14.67
CA THR A 186 -0.30 9.98 14.74
C THR A 186 0.25 9.95 16.17
N ASN A 187 0.35 11.11 16.83
CA ASN A 187 0.83 11.21 18.21
C ASN A 187 -0.08 10.45 19.19
N SER A 188 -1.40 10.52 18.98
CA SER A 188 -2.37 9.80 19.81
C SER A 188 -2.26 8.29 19.64
N LEU A 189 -2.08 7.82 18.40
CA LEU A 189 -1.88 6.41 18.08
C LEU A 189 -0.57 5.87 18.70
N HIS A 190 0.55 6.58 18.51
CA HIS A 190 1.84 6.17 19.09
C HIS A 190 1.81 6.10 20.62
N THR A 191 1.10 7.04 21.27
CA THR A 191 1.03 7.11 22.73
C THR A 191 0.10 6.06 23.32
N GLN A 192 -1.07 5.84 22.71
CA GLN A 192 -2.12 5.01 23.30
C GLN A 192 -2.11 3.57 22.80
N VAL A 193 -1.64 3.34 21.54
CA VAL A 193 -1.62 2.01 20.90
C VAL A 193 -0.27 1.73 20.21
N PRO A 194 0.85 1.67 20.96
CA PRO A 194 2.21 1.59 20.41
C PRO A 194 2.53 0.27 19.66
N HIS A 195 1.56 -0.63 19.50
CA HIS A 195 1.74 -1.96 18.91
C HIS A 195 1.31 -2.02 17.43
N PHE A 196 1.18 -0.87 16.77
CA PHE A 196 0.86 -0.76 15.35
C PHE A 196 1.94 0.00 14.61
N ALA A 197 2.14 -0.34 13.36
CA ALA A 197 2.90 0.50 12.46
C ALA A 197 1.99 1.63 11.97
N VAL A 198 2.45 2.86 12.15
CA VAL A 198 1.79 4.08 11.68
C VAL A 198 2.74 4.74 10.71
N SER A 199 2.33 4.93 9.47
CA SER A 199 3.17 5.47 8.41
C SER A 199 2.43 6.56 7.63
N HIS A 200 3.14 7.65 7.33
CA HIS A 200 2.69 8.66 6.39
C HIS A 200 3.12 8.22 4.99
N GLN A 201 2.16 7.96 4.11
CA GLN A 201 2.42 7.64 2.71
C GLN A 201 2.61 8.90 1.88
N SER A 202 1.99 9.99 2.32
CA SER A 202 2.17 11.35 1.85
C SER A 202 1.83 12.33 2.98
N PRO A 203 2.05 13.65 2.80
CA PRO A 203 1.64 14.65 3.79
C PRO A 203 0.14 14.61 4.13
N TYR A 204 -0.68 13.99 3.27
CA TYR A 204 -2.14 13.98 3.35
C TYR A 204 -2.72 12.60 3.68
N ARG A 205 -1.87 11.57 3.84
CA ARG A 205 -2.32 10.20 4.04
C ARG A 205 -1.58 9.49 5.16
N LEU A 206 -2.35 8.89 6.07
CA LEU A 206 -1.86 8.08 7.16
C LEU A 206 -2.40 6.65 7.03
N ASP A 207 -1.50 5.68 7.06
CA ASP A 207 -1.82 4.25 7.06
C ASP A 207 -1.43 3.62 8.40
N ILE A 208 -2.29 2.76 8.92
CA ILE A 208 -2.07 1.97 10.13
C ILE A 208 -2.14 0.49 9.76
N THR A 209 -1.08 -0.26 10.08
CA THR A 209 -0.96 -1.69 9.81
C THR A 209 -0.48 -2.45 11.04
N ALA A 210 -0.45 -3.77 10.97
CA ALA A 210 0.23 -4.57 11.99
C ALA A 210 1.73 -4.23 12.01
N VAL A 211 2.37 -4.28 13.17
CA VAL A 211 3.79 -3.93 13.34
C VAL A 211 4.73 -4.74 12.45
N ASN A 212 4.34 -5.96 12.08
CA ASN A 212 5.11 -6.84 11.20
C ASN A 212 4.73 -6.69 9.71
N ALA A 213 3.82 -5.78 9.39
CA ALA A 213 3.36 -5.52 8.03
C ALA A 213 4.19 -4.39 7.41
N LEU A 214 5.46 -4.68 7.16
CA LEU A 214 6.41 -3.76 6.54
C LEU A 214 6.95 -4.36 5.25
N LYS A 215 7.28 -3.53 4.27
CA LYS A 215 7.88 -3.97 3.00
C LYS A 215 9.12 -4.85 3.23
N GLY A 216 9.95 -4.53 4.22
CA GLY A 216 11.11 -5.35 4.59
C GLY A 216 10.73 -6.72 5.17
N ALA A 217 9.68 -6.79 5.99
CA ALA A 217 9.19 -8.07 6.53
C ALA A 217 8.66 -8.99 5.42
N ALA A 218 7.98 -8.43 4.41
CA ALA A 218 7.55 -9.18 3.23
C ALA A 218 8.75 -9.76 2.46
N VAL A 219 9.84 -8.99 2.30
CA VAL A 219 11.08 -9.48 1.66
C VAL A 219 11.69 -10.63 2.47
N HIS A 220 11.78 -10.50 3.78
CA HIS A 220 12.29 -11.58 4.65
C HIS A 220 11.47 -12.85 4.51
N PHE A 221 10.14 -12.74 4.68
CA PHE A 221 9.25 -13.89 4.50
C PHE A 221 9.45 -14.56 3.14
N TYR A 222 9.50 -13.76 2.07
CA TYR A 222 9.63 -14.29 0.71
C TYR A 222 10.97 -14.98 0.48
N THR A 223 12.07 -14.40 0.96
CA THR A 223 13.41 -14.97 0.85
C THR A 223 13.55 -16.28 1.65
N GLU A 224 12.99 -16.34 2.86
CA GLU A 224 12.95 -17.56 3.67
C GLU A 224 12.11 -18.66 3.00
N LYS A 225 10.91 -18.33 2.54
CA LYS A 225 10.00 -19.28 1.87
C LYS A 225 10.65 -19.97 0.67
N TYR A 226 11.37 -19.20 -0.14
CA TYR A 226 12.01 -19.71 -1.37
C TYR A 226 13.49 -20.04 -1.22
N GLN A 227 14.02 -20.00 0.01
CA GLN A 227 15.42 -20.29 0.33
C GLN A 227 16.41 -19.46 -0.51
N ILE A 228 16.09 -18.18 -0.72
CA ILE A 228 16.92 -17.23 -1.44
C ILE A 228 17.73 -16.42 -0.42
N SER A 229 19.05 -16.37 -0.60
CA SER A 229 19.89 -15.53 0.27
C SER A 229 19.61 -14.03 0.01
N LEU A 230 19.60 -13.21 1.07
CA LEU A 230 19.55 -11.76 0.93
C LEU A 230 20.70 -11.20 0.06
N LYS A 231 21.85 -11.88 -0.01
CA LYS A 231 22.96 -11.52 -0.91
C LYS A 231 22.64 -11.75 -2.40
N ASP A 232 21.67 -12.60 -2.68
CA ASP A 232 21.20 -12.89 -4.04
C ASP A 232 19.91 -12.12 -4.38
N THR A 233 19.54 -11.14 -3.55
CA THR A 233 18.33 -10.31 -3.69
C THR A 233 18.71 -8.89 -4.04
N MET A 234 18.03 -8.32 -5.03
CA MET A 234 18.08 -6.90 -5.39
C MET A 234 16.76 -6.24 -4.99
N VAL A 235 16.83 -5.06 -4.39
CA VAL A 235 15.67 -4.29 -3.98
C VAL A 235 15.70 -2.91 -4.61
N ILE A 236 14.54 -2.43 -5.06
CA ILE A 236 14.37 -1.15 -5.75
C ILE A 236 13.19 -0.41 -5.10
N GLY A 237 13.39 0.84 -4.70
CA GLY A 237 12.35 1.69 -4.11
C GLY A 237 12.76 3.15 -4.17
N ASP A 238 11.86 4.08 -3.86
CA ASP A 238 12.07 5.53 -3.99
C ASP A 238 11.63 6.36 -2.77
N SER A 239 10.86 5.80 -1.85
CA SER A 239 10.23 6.55 -0.76
C SER A 239 10.55 6.00 0.64
N GLU A 240 10.11 6.73 1.67
CA GLU A 240 10.39 6.37 3.07
C GLU A 240 9.81 5.02 3.49
N ASN A 241 8.67 4.61 2.92
CA ASN A 241 8.05 3.31 3.20
C ASN A 241 8.91 2.14 2.70
N ASP A 242 9.87 2.40 1.78
CA ASP A 242 10.82 1.43 1.27
C ASP A 242 12.03 1.22 2.17
N TYR A 243 12.32 2.13 3.12
CA TYR A 243 13.51 2.04 3.97
C TYR A 243 13.60 0.72 4.71
N SER A 244 12.47 0.15 5.12
CA SER A 244 12.45 -1.16 5.78
C SER A 244 12.98 -2.28 4.90
N MET A 245 12.83 -2.21 3.59
CA MET A 245 13.40 -3.18 2.65
C MET A 245 14.77 -2.76 2.11
N LEU A 246 15.05 -1.45 1.97
CA LEU A 246 16.34 -0.93 1.50
C LEU A 246 17.44 -1.05 2.57
N GLY A 247 17.08 -1.07 3.85
CA GLY A 247 18.02 -1.21 4.97
C GLY A 247 18.55 -2.64 5.20
N LEU A 248 18.11 -3.61 4.43
CA LEU A 248 18.57 -5.00 4.53
C LEU A 248 19.91 -5.19 3.77
N PRO A 249 20.75 -6.19 4.11
CA PRO A 249 22.10 -6.36 3.53
C PRO A 249 22.09 -6.99 2.14
N TYR A 250 21.43 -6.39 1.15
CA TYR A 250 21.41 -6.81 -0.25
C TYR A 250 21.72 -5.64 -1.19
N ILE A 251 21.72 -5.88 -2.48
CA ILE A 251 21.89 -4.82 -3.48
C ILE A 251 20.62 -3.99 -3.45
N CYS A 252 20.71 -2.73 -3.05
CA CYS A 252 19.60 -1.80 -3.08
C CYS A 252 19.86 -0.70 -4.13
N LEU A 253 18.78 -0.29 -4.78
CA LEU A 253 18.73 0.89 -5.66
C LEU A 253 17.64 1.79 -5.12
N LEU A 254 18.04 2.97 -4.64
CA LEU A 254 17.14 4.05 -4.28
C LEU A 254 16.98 4.93 -5.52
N TYR A 255 15.77 5.03 -6.06
CA TYR A 255 15.43 6.03 -7.04
C TYR A 255 15.03 7.31 -6.31
N THR A 256 15.51 8.46 -6.79
CA THR A 256 14.89 9.74 -6.46
C THR A 256 13.87 10.06 -7.55
N SER A 257 12.80 10.74 -7.23
CA SER A 257 11.58 10.94 -8.04
C SER A 257 11.77 11.44 -9.48
N ASP A 258 12.96 11.92 -9.84
CA ASP A 258 13.27 12.37 -11.20
C ASP A 258 13.98 11.32 -12.07
N ALA A 259 14.39 10.18 -11.49
CA ALA A 259 15.23 9.21 -12.22
C ALA A 259 14.47 8.41 -13.28
N ALA A 260 13.14 8.32 -13.19
CA ALA A 260 12.32 7.65 -14.21
C ALA A 260 12.18 8.48 -15.50
N ASP A 261 12.37 9.81 -15.40
CA ASP A 261 12.27 10.76 -16.51
C ASP A 261 13.64 11.22 -17.05
N ASP A 262 14.75 10.90 -16.34
CA ASP A 262 16.09 11.30 -16.78
C ASP A 262 16.49 10.50 -18.03
N ARG A 263 16.55 11.22 -19.13
CA ARG A 263 17.28 10.84 -20.35
C ARG A 263 18.76 10.82 -20.01
N ILE A 264 19.28 9.69 -19.57
CA ILE A 264 20.73 9.50 -19.63
C ILE A 264 21.10 9.44 -21.10
N SER A 265 21.46 10.59 -21.66
CA SER A 265 22.23 10.66 -22.90
C SER A 265 23.64 10.21 -22.55
N VAL A 266 24.04 9.04 -23.06
CA VAL A 266 25.44 8.65 -23.23
C VAL A 266 25.73 8.74 -24.69
#